data_198fbd7f8dcc17f2d7ca3146b6caf86f
#
_entry.id   198fbd7f8dcc17f2d7ca3146b6caf86f
#
_cell.length_a   1.000
_cell.length_b   1.000
_cell.length_c   1.000
_cell.angle_alpha   90.00
_cell.angle_beta   90.00
_cell.angle_gamma   90.00
#
_symmetry.space_group_name_H-M   'P 1'
#
loop_
_entity.id
_entity.type
_entity.pdbx_description
1 polymer ?
#
loop_
_entity_poly.entity_id
_entity_poly.type
_entity_poly.pdbx_seq_one_letter_code
_entity_poly.pdbx_strand_id
1 'polypeptide(L)' 'MWQVNYTKKFLKELASCPKDIQSRVEPIVFDQLACDNPFDLGYLEKMKVYIDKYKVRVGNYRIGLTLDKKSKIVIC' A
#
# COMPACT_ATOMS: atom_id res chain seq x y z
N MET A 1 2.79 -10.78 11.98
CA MET A 1 3.31 -9.74 11.07
C MET A 1 2.71 -9.94 9.69
N TRP A 2 2.26 -8.88 9.06
CA TRP A 2 1.66 -8.96 7.74
C TRP A 2 2.75 -9.08 6.66
N GLN A 3 2.46 -9.87 5.63
CA GLN A 3 3.34 -10.02 4.47
C GLN A 3 2.90 -9.05 3.39
N VAL A 4 3.84 -8.40 2.71
CA VAL A 4 3.55 -7.47 1.63
C VAL A 4 4.02 -8.06 0.32
N ASN A 5 3.13 -8.16 -0.65
CA ASN A 5 3.42 -8.64 -2.00
C ASN A 5 3.21 -7.50 -2.99
N TYR A 6 3.99 -7.48 -4.05
CA TYR A 6 3.96 -6.41 -5.05
C TYR A 6 3.63 -6.99 -6.43
N THR A 7 2.70 -6.33 -7.15
CA THR A 7 2.43 -6.69 -8.54
C THR A 7 3.46 -6.02 -9.44
N LYS A 8 3.68 -6.59 -10.62
CA LYS A 8 4.55 -5.98 -11.63
C LYS A 8 4.03 -4.61 -12.05
N LYS A 9 2.72 -4.48 -12.17
CA LYS A 9 2.09 -3.21 -12.53
C LYS A 9 2.40 -2.13 -11.50
N PHE A 10 2.29 -2.45 -10.22
CA PHE A 10 2.59 -1.51 -9.14
C PHE A 10 4.06 -1.06 -9.20
N LEU A 11 4.99 -2.00 -9.31
CA LEU A 11 6.41 -1.67 -9.35
C LEU A 11 6.77 -0.82 -10.57
N LYS A 12 6.13 -1.09 -11.70
CA LYS A 12 6.34 -0.33 -12.93
C LYS A 12 5.79 1.09 -12.79
N GLU A 13 4.62 1.25 -12.21
CA GLU A 13 4.04 2.56 -11.97
C GLU A 13 4.85 3.37 -10.95
N LEU A 14 5.34 2.73 -9.90
CA LEU A 14 6.20 3.38 -8.92
C LEU A 14 7.48 3.90 -9.58
N ALA A 15 8.10 3.10 -10.44
CA ALA A 15 9.33 3.50 -11.13
C ALA A 15 9.12 4.70 -12.05
N SER A 16 7.91 4.94 -12.54
CA SER A 16 7.60 6.08 -13.40
C SER A 16 7.17 7.33 -12.65
N CYS A 17 7.04 7.25 -11.33
CA CYS A 17 6.71 8.41 -10.52
C CYS A 17 7.91 9.36 -10.34
N PRO A 18 7.68 10.65 -10.07
CA PRO A 18 8.76 11.55 -9.69
C PRO A 18 9.53 11.02 -8.47
N LYS A 19 10.81 11.35 -8.39
CA LYS A 19 11.67 10.81 -7.32
C LYS A 19 11.23 11.20 -5.92
N ASP A 20 10.68 12.41 -5.75
CA ASP A 20 10.17 12.83 -4.45
C ASP A 20 8.98 11.98 -4.01
N ILE A 21 8.12 11.58 -4.94
CA ILE A 21 7.00 10.68 -4.66
C ILE A 21 7.53 9.27 -4.35
N GLN A 22 8.49 8.76 -5.14
CA GLN A 22 9.09 7.47 -4.88
C GLN A 22 9.69 7.40 -3.47
N SER A 23 10.41 8.42 -3.05
CA SER A 23 11.04 8.45 -1.73
C SER A 23 10.03 8.50 -0.59
N ARG A 24 8.80 8.97 -0.84
CA ARG A 24 7.72 8.97 0.14
C ARG A 24 6.96 7.65 0.17
N VAL A 25 6.80 7.01 -0.99
CA VAL A 25 6.06 5.75 -1.13
C VAL A 25 6.87 4.55 -0.64
N GLU A 26 8.16 4.50 -0.96
CA GLU A 26 9.01 3.35 -0.64
C GLU A 26 9.02 2.97 0.84
N PRO A 27 9.18 3.90 1.78
CA PRO A 27 9.12 3.54 3.21
C PRO A 27 7.78 2.93 3.61
N ILE A 28 6.69 3.40 2.99
CA ILE A 28 5.36 2.90 3.29
C ILE A 28 5.22 1.44 2.83
N VAL A 29 5.49 1.18 1.55
CA VAL A 29 5.20 -0.12 0.95
C VAL A 29 6.28 -1.17 1.23
N PHE A 30 7.52 -0.77 1.43
CA PHE A 30 8.61 -1.71 1.65
C PHE A 30 8.94 -1.94 3.12
N ASP A 31 8.40 -1.12 4.01
CA ASP A 31 8.77 -1.16 5.43
C ASP A 31 7.54 -1.11 6.34
N GLN A 32 6.77 -0.01 6.29
CA GLN A 32 5.70 0.23 7.25
C GLN A 32 4.52 -0.74 7.13
N LEU A 33 4.15 -1.14 5.92
CA LEU A 33 3.02 -2.06 5.71
C LEU A 33 3.32 -3.47 6.23
N ALA A 34 4.58 -3.85 6.35
CA ALA A 34 4.99 -5.14 6.88
C ALA A 34 5.07 -5.10 8.41
N CYS A 35 4.04 -4.60 9.06
CA CYS A 35 3.97 -4.48 10.52
C CYS A 35 2.96 -5.48 11.09
N ASP A 36 2.77 -5.47 12.40
CA ASP A 36 1.85 -6.38 13.06
C ASP A 36 0.39 -6.11 12.69
N ASN A 37 0.02 -4.84 12.52
CA ASN A 37 -1.32 -4.47 12.10
C ASN A 37 -1.28 -3.19 11.27
N PRO A 38 -1.37 -3.30 9.93
CA PRO A 38 -1.34 -2.12 9.06
C PRO A 38 -2.50 -1.15 9.28
N PHE A 39 -3.61 -1.61 9.84
CA PHE A 39 -4.74 -0.73 10.14
C PHE A 39 -4.41 0.28 11.25
N ASP A 40 -3.42 -0.01 12.09
CA ASP A 40 -2.98 0.91 13.14
C ASP A 40 -2.12 2.05 12.63
N LEU A 41 -1.68 1.98 11.36
CA LEU A 41 -0.83 3.02 10.78
C LEU A 41 -1.56 4.36 10.59
N GLY A 42 -2.89 4.34 10.53
CA GLY A 42 -3.71 5.55 10.50
C GLY A 42 -3.87 6.22 9.15
N TYR A 43 -3.25 5.72 8.09
CA TYR A 43 -3.36 6.33 6.76
C TYR A 43 -4.01 5.42 5.71
N LEU A 44 -4.51 4.27 6.10
CA LEU A 44 -5.27 3.41 5.19
C LEU A 44 -6.70 3.90 5.07
N GLU A 45 -7.15 4.17 3.86
CA GLU A 45 -8.52 4.58 3.57
C GLU A 45 -9.24 3.45 2.85
N LYS A 46 -10.36 3.00 3.40
CA LYS A 46 -11.15 1.93 2.79
C LYS A 46 -11.91 2.46 1.57
N MET A 47 -11.91 1.70 0.49
CA MET A 47 -12.73 2.02 -0.69
C MET A 47 -14.16 1.59 -0.45
N LYS A 48 -15.12 2.48 -0.77
CA LYS A 48 -16.54 2.27 -0.41
C LYS A 48 -17.16 1.05 -1.06
N VAL A 49 -16.78 0.72 -2.29
CA VAL A 49 -17.42 -0.32 -3.09
C VAL A 49 -16.85 -1.71 -2.82
N TYR A 50 -15.65 -1.78 -2.24
CA TYR A 50 -14.93 -3.04 -2.06
C TYR A 50 -14.72 -3.36 -0.58
N ILE A 51 -14.80 -4.64 -0.24
CA ILE A 51 -14.63 -5.11 1.14
C ILE A 51 -13.15 -5.09 1.54
N ASP A 52 -12.27 -5.44 0.61
CA ASP A 52 -10.85 -5.69 0.86
C ASP A 52 -9.92 -4.67 0.21
N LYS A 53 -10.46 -3.67 -0.46
CA LYS A 53 -9.66 -2.67 -1.15
C LYS A 53 -9.46 -1.44 -0.29
N TYR A 54 -8.21 -1.00 -0.24
CA TYR A 54 -7.80 0.17 0.52
C TYR A 54 -6.90 1.05 -0.34
N LYS A 55 -6.69 2.27 0.07
CA LYS A 55 -5.79 3.19 -0.60
C LYS A 55 -4.99 3.98 0.42
N VAL A 56 -3.78 4.37 0.02
CA VAL A 56 -2.93 5.29 0.78
C VAL A 56 -2.68 6.50 -0.11
N ARG A 57 -2.90 7.67 0.43
CA ARG A 57 -2.70 8.92 -0.29
C ARG A 57 -1.31 9.46 -0.03
N VAL A 58 -0.55 9.74 -1.10
CA VAL A 58 0.79 10.34 -1.03
C VAL A 58 0.83 11.53 -1.99
N GLY A 59 0.70 12.74 -1.46
CA GLY A 59 0.59 13.93 -2.29
C GLY A 59 -0.63 13.85 -3.20
N ASN A 60 -0.42 13.97 -4.51
CA ASN A 60 -1.48 13.82 -5.51
C ASN A 60 -1.64 12.39 -6.00
N TYR A 61 -0.87 11.47 -5.46
CA TYR A 61 -0.87 10.07 -5.86
C TYR A 61 -1.62 9.21 -4.86
N ARG A 62 -2.12 8.07 -5.34
CA ARG A 62 -2.81 7.10 -4.50
C ARG A 62 -2.26 5.71 -4.77
N ILE A 63 -2.03 4.96 -3.69
CA ILE A 63 -1.57 3.58 -3.77
C ILE A 63 -2.77 2.68 -3.52
N GLY A 64 -3.13 1.87 -4.51
CA GLY A 64 -4.20 0.88 -4.35
C GLY A 64 -3.68 -0.38 -3.68
N LEU A 65 -4.38 -0.85 -2.66
CA LEU A 65 -3.98 -2.00 -1.88
C LEU A 65 -5.14 -2.98 -1.75
N THR A 66 -4.81 -4.27 -1.71
CA THR A 66 -5.74 -5.31 -1.28
C THR A 66 -5.21 -5.90 0.01
N LEU A 67 -6.02 -5.91 1.06
CA LEU A 67 -5.64 -6.48 2.36
C LEU A 67 -6.47 -7.72 2.65
N ASP A 68 -5.80 -8.88 2.69
CA ASP A 68 -6.42 -10.14 3.05
C ASP A 68 -6.23 -10.37 4.54
N LYS A 69 -7.31 -10.22 5.30
CA LYS A 69 -7.27 -10.34 6.77
C LYS A 69 -7.04 -11.76 7.24
N LYS A 70 -7.50 -12.75 6.49
CA LYS A 70 -7.34 -14.16 6.86
C LYS A 70 -5.88 -14.59 6.75
N SER A 71 -5.25 -14.26 5.64
CA SER A 71 -3.87 -14.64 5.36
C SER A 71 -2.87 -13.63 5.88
N LYS A 72 -3.32 -12.45 6.29
CA LYS A 72 -2.49 -11.32 6.70
C LYS A 72 -1.50 -10.94 5.60
N ILE A 73 -2.04 -10.73 4.39
CA ILE A 73 -1.26 -10.36 3.21
C ILE A 73 -1.76 -9.01 2.68
N VAL A 74 -0.82 -8.13 2.38
CA VAL A 74 -1.06 -6.87 1.67
C VAL A 74 -0.56 -7.05 0.24
N ILE A 75 -1.40 -6.74 -0.74
CA ILE A 75 -1.04 -6.78 -2.16
C ILE A 75 -1.10 -5.37 -2.72
N CYS A 76 0.04 -4.87 -3.17
CA CYS A 76 0.16 -3.54 -3.79
C CYS A 76 -0.11 -3.57 -5.29
#